data_cd94d8187f0c9221a7be497800c4d82b
#
_entry.id   cd94d8187f0c9221a7be497800c4d82b
#
_cell.length_a   1.000
_cell.length_b   1.000
_cell.length_c   1.000
_cell.angle_alpha   90.00
_cell.angle_beta   90.00
_cell.angle_gamma   90.00
#
_symmetry.space_group_name_H-M   'P 1'
#
loop_
_entity.id
_entity.type
_entity.pdbx_description
1 polymer ?
#
loop_
_entity_poly.entity_id
_entity_poly.type
_entity_poly.pdbx_seq_one_letter_code
_entity_poly.pdbx_strand_id
1 'polypeptide(L)'
;MIDDGISRREVLKRMHELELCVEDVKALVLTHEHSDHIKGLAVWCKNWSGPMFCSSQTQHAKPALEELPFTPIEPGCAIVIAGMRIDTFSTSHDVASPMGFRFSYEEDSVGYVTDTGIITEGAESTLPDARILAIESNHDVPMLRCGSYPRFLQDRIISSTGHLSNQQAAEALPALMGPHTQHVIAMHISQENNRPSLAVRALAESIGANLDNELGSSATLTRQNGETVHIRAAGQNRPISVW
;
A
#
# COMPACT_ATOMS: atom_id res chain seq x y z
N MET A 1 -2.36 -11.59 4.10
CA MET A 1 -1.13 -10.79 4.34
C MET A 1 -0.63 -10.26 3.01
N ILE A 2 -0.20 -9.01 2.93
CA ILE A 2 0.43 -8.41 1.74
C ILE A 2 1.91 -8.23 2.09
N ASP A 3 2.81 -8.78 1.27
CA ASP A 3 4.25 -8.77 1.44
C ASP A 3 4.74 -9.30 2.81
N ASP A 4 6.05 -9.48 2.94
CA ASP A 4 6.73 -9.80 4.21
C ASP A 4 8.15 -9.21 4.18
N GLY A 5 8.22 -7.88 4.24
CA GLY A 5 9.47 -7.10 4.16
C GLY A 5 10.23 -6.97 5.47
N ILE A 6 9.69 -7.47 6.60
CA ILE A 6 10.29 -7.38 7.92
C ILE A 6 10.53 -8.77 8.52
N SER A 7 11.23 -8.85 9.64
CA SER A 7 11.49 -10.16 10.26
C SER A 7 10.19 -10.78 10.80
N ARG A 8 10.07 -12.10 10.71
CA ARG A 8 8.94 -12.86 11.29
C ARG A 8 8.68 -12.50 12.76
N ARG A 9 9.74 -12.29 13.54
CA ARG A 9 9.62 -11.86 14.94
C ARG A 9 8.88 -10.52 15.07
N GLU A 10 9.18 -9.58 14.20
CA GLU A 10 8.53 -8.27 14.21
C GLU A 10 7.09 -8.36 13.69
N VAL A 11 6.82 -9.19 12.67
CA VAL A 11 5.45 -9.48 12.21
C VAL A 11 4.61 -10.02 13.35
N LEU A 12 5.08 -11.08 14.03
CA LEU A 12 4.34 -11.70 15.14
C LEU A 12 4.11 -10.74 16.30
N LYS A 13 5.08 -9.88 16.62
CA LYS A 13 4.94 -8.84 17.64
C LYS A 13 3.81 -7.87 17.28
N ARG A 14 3.79 -7.37 16.04
CA ARG A 14 2.77 -6.43 15.57
C ARG A 14 1.39 -7.08 15.46
N MET A 15 1.31 -8.33 15.03
CA MET A 15 0.07 -9.10 15.06
C MET A 15 -0.48 -9.23 16.48
N HIS A 16 0.37 -9.55 17.45
CA HIS A 16 -0.02 -9.62 18.85
C HIS A 16 -0.51 -8.28 19.41
N GLU A 17 0.11 -7.16 19.03
CA GLU A 17 -0.33 -5.81 19.39
C GLU A 17 -1.74 -5.49 18.84
N LEU A 18 -2.15 -6.16 17.75
CA LEU A 18 -3.47 -6.05 17.12
C LEU A 18 -4.42 -7.20 17.47
N GLU A 19 -4.06 -8.03 18.46
CA GLU A 19 -4.84 -9.21 18.86
C GLU A 19 -5.06 -10.25 17.75
N LEU A 20 -4.12 -10.31 16.78
CA LEU A 20 -4.12 -11.25 15.67
C LEU A 20 -3.14 -12.40 15.93
N CYS A 21 -3.40 -13.56 15.34
CA CYS A 21 -2.52 -14.73 15.37
C CYS A 21 -2.18 -15.21 13.94
N VAL A 22 -1.23 -16.14 13.83
CA VAL A 22 -0.76 -16.66 12.53
C VAL A 22 -1.88 -17.39 11.79
N GLU A 23 -2.79 -18.01 12.50
CA GLU A 23 -3.94 -18.76 12.00
C GLU A 23 -4.97 -17.85 11.30
N ASP A 24 -4.93 -16.55 11.59
CA ASP A 24 -5.77 -15.54 10.92
C ASP A 24 -5.26 -15.23 9.51
N VAL A 25 -4.00 -15.51 9.21
CA VAL A 25 -3.44 -15.33 7.87
C VAL A 25 -3.91 -16.44 6.95
N LYS A 26 -4.88 -16.16 6.09
CA LYS A 26 -5.46 -17.14 5.15
C LYS A 26 -4.67 -17.28 3.85
N ALA A 27 -3.94 -16.23 3.45
CA ALA A 27 -3.08 -16.22 2.28
C ALA A 27 -2.01 -15.14 2.39
N LEU A 28 -0.96 -15.25 1.58
CA LEU A 28 0.02 -14.20 1.34
C LEU A 28 -0.01 -13.82 -0.15
N VAL A 29 -0.11 -12.53 -0.43
CA VAL A 29 0.06 -11.97 -1.78
C VAL A 29 1.29 -11.09 -1.79
N LEU A 30 2.11 -11.17 -2.84
CA LEU A 30 3.33 -10.39 -3.00
C LEU A 30 3.13 -9.34 -4.08
N THR A 31 3.45 -8.09 -3.76
CA THR A 31 3.39 -6.99 -4.72
C THR A 31 4.50 -7.07 -5.75
N HIS A 32 5.74 -7.21 -5.31
CA HIS A 32 6.93 -7.26 -6.17
C HIS A 32 8.17 -7.76 -5.39
N GLU A 33 9.31 -7.87 -6.08
CA GLU A 33 10.51 -8.55 -5.58
C GLU A 33 11.53 -7.66 -4.84
N HIS A 34 11.28 -6.39 -4.54
CA HIS A 34 12.25 -5.59 -3.76
C HIS A 34 12.45 -6.14 -2.35
N SER A 35 13.63 -5.94 -1.79
CA SER A 35 14.07 -6.57 -0.54
C SER A 35 13.23 -6.19 0.67
N ASP A 36 12.70 -4.99 0.69
CA ASP A 36 11.79 -4.47 1.73
C ASP A 36 10.37 -5.05 1.66
N HIS A 37 10.06 -5.84 0.63
CA HIS A 37 8.82 -6.60 0.48
C HIS A 37 8.99 -8.11 0.69
N ILE A 38 10.20 -8.65 0.53
CA ILE A 38 10.43 -10.11 0.53
C ILE A 38 11.37 -10.61 1.63
N LYS A 39 12.03 -9.74 2.37
CA LYS A 39 13.14 -10.09 3.30
C LYS A 39 12.74 -11.12 4.37
N GLY A 40 11.48 -11.14 4.81
CA GLY A 40 10.95 -12.05 5.81
C GLY A 40 10.49 -13.40 5.26
N LEU A 41 10.14 -13.49 3.96
CA LEU A 41 9.43 -14.61 3.33
C LEU A 41 10.07 -15.96 3.60
N ALA A 42 11.40 -16.10 3.44
CA ALA A 42 12.07 -17.36 3.63
C ALA A 42 11.94 -17.93 5.06
N VAL A 43 11.85 -17.04 6.06
CA VAL A 43 11.63 -17.45 7.46
C VAL A 43 10.15 -17.66 7.73
N TRP A 44 9.28 -16.87 7.15
CA TRP A 44 7.83 -17.01 7.25
C TRP A 44 7.39 -18.39 6.71
N CYS A 45 7.78 -18.74 5.50
CA CYS A 45 7.43 -20.00 4.82
C CYS A 45 7.92 -21.26 5.52
N LYS A 46 8.97 -21.18 6.34
CA LYS A 46 9.41 -22.34 7.17
C LYS A 46 8.43 -22.69 8.28
N ASN A 47 7.55 -21.77 8.65
CA ASN A 47 6.66 -21.90 9.82
C ASN A 47 5.19 -21.67 9.45
N TRP A 48 4.87 -21.50 8.17
CA TRP A 48 3.53 -21.27 7.67
C TRP A 48 3.40 -21.83 6.27
N SER A 49 2.35 -22.58 6.02
CA SER A 49 2.15 -23.37 4.78
C SER A 49 0.86 -22.97 4.05
N GLY A 50 0.31 -21.78 4.32
CA GLY A 50 -0.84 -21.29 3.59
C GLY A 50 -0.52 -20.91 2.15
N PRO A 51 -1.54 -20.68 1.32
CA PRO A 51 -1.37 -20.35 -0.08
C PRO A 51 -0.68 -19.00 -0.28
N MET A 52 0.25 -18.96 -1.25
CA MET A 52 1.02 -17.78 -1.61
C MET A 52 0.82 -17.44 -3.08
N PHE A 53 0.75 -16.14 -3.40
CA PHE A 53 0.48 -15.67 -4.76
C PHE A 53 1.40 -14.51 -5.13
N CYS A 54 1.93 -14.53 -6.35
CA CYS A 54 2.63 -13.40 -6.99
C CYS A 54 2.55 -13.54 -8.50
N SER A 55 3.01 -12.55 -9.26
CA SER A 55 3.15 -12.71 -10.71
C SER A 55 4.26 -13.70 -11.05
N SER A 56 4.13 -14.39 -12.18
CA SER A 56 5.17 -15.30 -12.66
C SER A 56 6.50 -14.58 -12.86
N GLN A 57 6.48 -13.36 -13.36
CA GLN A 57 7.70 -12.58 -13.58
C GLN A 57 8.37 -12.16 -12.26
N THR A 58 7.59 -11.75 -11.27
CA THR A 58 8.10 -11.46 -9.92
C THR A 58 8.76 -12.70 -9.30
N GLN A 59 8.14 -13.88 -9.42
CA GLN A 59 8.71 -15.12 -8.90
C GLN A 59 10.08 -15.45 -9.54
N HIS A 60 10.22 -15.29 -10.84
CA HIS A 60 11.45 -15.58 -11.58
C HIS A 60 12.50 -14.45 -11.50
N ALA A 61 12.15 -13.29 -10.97
CA ALA A 61 13.07 -12.15 -10.89
C ALA A 61 14.18 -12.35 -9.85
N LYS A 62 13.99 -13.24 -8.87
CA LYS A 62 15.00 -13.54 -7.85
C LYS A 62 15.04 -15.03 -7.51
N PRO A 63 16.24 -15.64 -7.45
CA PRO A 63 16.38 -17.05 -7.08
C PRO A 63 15.72 -17.41 -5.73
N ALA A 64 15.75 -16.51 -4.76
CA ALA A 64 15.12 -16.72 -3.46
C ALA A 64 13.58 -16.85 -3.51
N LEU A 65 12.93 -16.38 -4.58
CA LEU A 65 11.49 -16.51 -4.78
C LEU A 65 11.15 -17.76 -5.61
N GLU A 66 12.02 -18.20 -6.51
CA GLU A 66 11.79 -19.37 -7.37
C GLU A 66 11.57 -20.65 -6.56
N GLU A 67 12.23 -20.77 -5.40
CA GLU A 67 12.13 -21.92 -4.49
C GLU A 67 10.86 -21.90 -3.61
N LEU A 68 10.12 -20.79 -3.59
CA LEU A 68 8.92 -20.65 -2.76
C LEU A 68 7.66 -21.12 -3.52
N PRO A 69 6.67 -21.70 -2.80
CA PRO A 69 5.51 -22.34 -3.41
C PRO A 69 4.44 -21.30 -3.85
N PHE A 70 4.82 -20.33 -4.64
CA PHE A 70 3.87 -19.36 -5.19
C PHE A 70 2.97 -19.99 -6.25
N THR A 71 1.69 -19.68 -6.16
CA THR A 71 0.74 -19.85 -7.24
C THR A 71 0.73 -18.56 -8.07
N PRO A 72 0.98 -18.64 -9.40
CA PRO A 72 1.03 -17.43 -10.22
C PRO A 72 -0.35 -16.79 -10.36
N ILE A 73 -0.38 -15.46 -10.19
CA ILE A 73 -1.49 -14.59 -10.55
C ILE A 73 -0.92 -13.41 -11.35
N GLU A 74 -1.63 -13.00 -12.39
CA GLU A 74 -1.14 -11.89 -13.22
C GLU A 74 -1.96 -10.62 -12.97
N PRO A 75 -1.39 -9.43 -13.22
CA PRO A 75 -2.16 -8.18 -13.18
C PRO A 75 -3.40 -8.23 -14.08
N GLY A 76 -4.52 -7.72 -13.61
CA GLY A 76 -5.82 -7.77 -14.31
C GLY A 76 -6.62 -9.05 -14.06
N CYS A 77 -6.10 -9.95 -13.22
CA CYS A 77 -6.82 -11.18 -12.82
C CYS A 77 -7.59 -10.96 -11.51
N ALA A 78 -8.48 -11.90 -11.20
CA ALA A 78 -9.17 -11.99 -9.92
C ALA A 78 -9.10 -13.41 -9.37
N ILE A 79 -8.88 -13.54 -8.06
CA ILE A 79 -8.92 -14.81 -7.34
C ILE A 79 -9.84 -14.70 -6.14
N VAL A 80 -10.32 -15.84 -5.63
CA VAL A 80 -11.12 -15.89 -4.39
C VAL A 80 -10.43 -16.79 -3.38
N ILE A 81 -10.17 -16.25 -2.18
CA ILE A 81 -9.49 -16.97 -1.10
C ILE A 81 -10.30 -16.76 0.20
N ALA A 82 -10.71 -17.85 0.83
CA ALA A 82 -11.51 -17.81 2.06
C ALA A 82 -12.76 -16.89 1.95
N GLY A 83 -13.40 -16.85 0.79
CA GLY A 83 -14.56 -16.01 0.50
C GLY A 83 -14.23 -14.56 0.11
N MET A 84 -13.00 -14.12 0.25
CA MET A 84 -12.55 -12.79 -0.15
C MET A 84 -12.13 -12.79 -1.62
N ARG A 85 -12.68 -11.89 -2.42
CA ARG A 85 -12.25 -11.62 -3.78
C ARG A 85 -11.06 -10.68 -3.77
N ILE A 86 -10.03 -11.01 -4.55
CA ILE A 86 -8.82 -10.20 -4.73
C ILE A 86 -8.68 -9.89 -6.22
N ASP A 87 -8.88 -8.65 -6.59
CA ASP A 87 -8.64 -8.14 -7.93
C ASP A 87 -7.23 -7.54 -7.97
N THR A 88 -6.46 -7.88 -9.01
CA THR A 88 -5.07 -7.43 -9.19
C THR A 88 -4.99 -6.41 -10.33
N PHE A 89 -4.07 -5.47 -10.24
CA PHE A 89 -3.75 -4.54 -11.31
C PHE A 89 -2.25 -4.23 -11.34
N SER A 90 -1.73 -3.82 -12.49
CA SER A 90 -0.33 -3.39 -12.60
C SER A 90 -0.11 -2.05 -11.90
N THR A 91 0.98 -1.93 -11.15
CA THR A 91 1.56 -0.64 -10.78
C THR A 91 2.69 -0.27 -11.73
N SER A 92 3.21 0.96 -11.65
CA SER A 92 4.30 1.43 -12.49
C SER A 92 5.57 1.59 -11.66
N HIS A 93 6.36 0.52 -11.60
CA HIS A 93 7.59 0.48 -10.81
C HIS A 93 8.72 -0.21 -11.57
N ASP A 94 9.96 0.05 -11.20
CA ASP A 94 11.16 -0.44 -11.89
C ASP A 94 11.56 -1.88 -11.49
N VAL A 95 10.59 -2.79 -11.55
CA VAL A 95 10.66 -4.22 -11.19
C VAL A 95 9.97 -5.07 -12.27
N ALA A 96 9.99 -6.40 -12.13
CA ALA A 96 9.58 -7.31 -13.19
C ALA A 96 8.08 -7.24 -13.54
N SER A 97 7.19 -7.32 -12.55
CA SER A 97 5.73 -7.25 -12.78
C SER A 97 5.02 -6.87 -11.48
N PRO A 98 5.06 -5.59 -11.11
CA PRO A 98 4.50 -5.12 -9.84
C PRO A 98 2.99 -5.07 -9.87
N MET A 99 2.36 -5.35 -8.74
CA MET A 99 0.90 -5.41 -8.59
C MET A 99 0.40 -4.59 -7.40
N GLY A 100 -0.73 -3.92 -7.62
CA GLY A 100 -1.63 -3.48 -6.56
C GLY A 100 -2.85 -4.38 -6.47
N PHE A 101 -3.65 -4.20 -5.42
CA PHE A 101 -4.75 -5.09 -5.09
C PHE A 101 -6.01 -4.34 -4.67
N ARG A 102 -7.18 -4.91 -5.00
CA ARG A 102 -8.42 -4.64 -4.30
C ARG A 102 -8.91 -5.92 -3.66
N PHE A 103 -9.12 -5.88 -2.37
CA PHE A 103 -9.74 -6.95 -1.58
C PHE A 103 -11.21 -6.59 -1.38
N SER A 104 -12.11 -7.54 -1.61
CA SER A 104 -13.55 -7.33 -1.40
C SER A 104 -14.15 -8.55 -0.70
N TYR A 105 -14.92 -8.30 0.34
CA TYR A 105 -15.63 -9.31 1.10
C TYR A 105 -16.99 -8.74 1.54
N GLU A 106 -18.09 -9.34 1.05
CA GLU A 106 -19.44 -8.81 1.23
C GLU A 106 -19.52 -7.33 0.80
N GLU A 107 -19.92 -6.42 1.68
CA GLU A 107 -20.02 -4.97 1.43
C GLU A 107 -18.71 -4.22 1.76
N ASP A 108 -17.68 -4.93 2.20
CA ASP A 108 -16.40 -4.33 2.61
C ASP A 108 -15.33 -4.42 1.51
N SER A 109 -14.45 -3.43 1.47
CA SER A 109 -13.34 -3.42 0.50
C SER A 109 -12.14 -2.62 0.96
N VAL A 110 -10.95 -3.11 0.54
CA VAL A 110 -9.67 -2.44 0.75
C VAL A 110 -8.97 -2.29 -0.59
N GLY A 111 -8.71 -1.07 -1.02
CA GLY A 111 -7.82 -0.75 -2.13
C GLY A 111 -6.39 -0.55 -1.62
N TYR A 112 -5.42 -1.18 -2.26
CA TYR A 112 -4.01 -1.15 -1.86
C TYR A 112 -3.12 -0.87 -3.05
N VAL A 113 -2.45 0.29 -3.06
CA VAL A 113 -1.51 0.69 -4.11
C VAL A 113 -0.26 1.31 -3.50
N THR A 114 0.87 0.68 -3.74
CA THR A 114 2.21 1.13 -3.32
C THR A 114 3.20 0.87 -4.44
N ASP A 115 4.36 1.49 -4.35
CA ASP A 115 5.46 1.32 -5.32
C ASP A 115 4.98 1.56 -6.74
N THR A 116 4.60 2.80 -6.97
CA THR A 116 4.12 3.25 -8.27
C THR A 116 4.48 4.72 -8.50
N GLY A 117 5.08 5.03 -9.64
CA GLY A 117 5.39 6.40 -10.01
C GLY A 117 4.21 7.18 -10.60
N ILE A 118 3.16 6.48 -11.01
CA ILE A 118 1.89 7.03 -11.53
C ILE A 118 0.73 6.15 -11.11
N ILE A 119 -0.47 6.70 -11.04
CA ILE A 119 -1.70 5.89 -11.00
C ILE A 119 -1.95 5.34 -12.40
N THR A 120 -2.00 4.02 -12.53
CA THR A 120 -2.19 3.33 -13.80
C THR A 120 -3.67 3.22 -14.16
N GLU A 121 -4.01 3.00 -15.43
CA GLU A 121 -5.40 2.74 -15.86
C GLU A 121 -6.02 1.55 -15.10
N GLY A 122 -5.20 0.52 -14.78
CA GLY A 122 -5.64 -0.61 -13.95
C GLY A 122 -6.00 -0.18 -12.52
N ALA A 123 -5.22 0.71 -11.91
CA ALA A 123 -5.52 1.28 -10.61
C ALA A 123 -6.77 2.16 -10.64
N GLU A 124 -6.90 3.03 -11.67
CA GLU A 124 -8.09 3.89 -11.87
C GLU A 124 -9.38 3.10 -12.05
N SER A 125 -9.31 1.92 -12.65
CA SER A 125 -10.50 1.06 -12.86
C SER A 125 -10.82 0.17 -11.64
N THR A 126 -9.84 -0.16 -10.81
CA THR A 126 -9.99 -1.18 -9.76
C THR A 126 -10.19 -0.57 -8.37
N LEU A 127 -9.52 0.55 -8.06
CA LEU A 127 -9.50 1.13 -6.72
C LEU A 127 -10.73 1.98 -6.35
N PRO A 128 -11.46 2.62 -7.28
CA PRO A 128 -12.50 3.56 -6.91
C PRO A 128 -13.52 2.98 -5.93
N ASP A 129 -13.94 3.85 -4.98
CA ASP A 129 -14.97 3.55 -3.99
C ASP A 129 -14.64 2.38 -3.04
N ALA A 130 -13.36 2.07 -2.84
CA ALA A 130 -12.97 1.17 -1.75
C ALA A 130 -13.28 1.82 -0.39
N ARG A 131 -13.84 1.06 0.57
CA ARG A 131 -14.12 1.57 1.92
C ARG A 131 -12.85 2.05 2.62
N ILE A 132 -11.77 1.30 2.46
CA ILE A 132 -10.42 1.67 2.91
C ILE A 132 -9.54 1.80 1.68
N LEU A 133 -8.97 2.97 1.45
CA LEU A 133 -7.99 3.21 0.40
C LEU A 133 -6.60 3.44 1.02
N ALA A 134 -5.70 2.48 0.84
CA ALA A 134 -4.30 2.59 1.20
C ALA A 134 -3.50 2.99 -0.04
N ILE A 135 -3.03 4.23 -0.07
CA ILE A 135 -2.36 4.84 -1.22
C ILE A 135 -0.95 5.29 -0.86
N GLU A 136 0.00 5.04 -1.75
CA GLU A 136 1.36 5.55 -1.61
C GLU A 136 1.39 7.07 -1.52
N SER A 137 2.20 7.58 -0.59
CA SER A 137 2.55 9.00 -0.43
C SER A 137 4.01 9.06 -0.01
N ASN A 138 4.90 8.69 -0.95
CA ASN A 138 6.27 8.36 -0.60
C ASN A 138 7.09 9.58 -0.20
N HIS A 139 7.08 10.65 -0.98
CA HIS A 139 7.98 11.77 -0.77
C HIS A 139 7.30 13.13 -0.92
N ASP A 140 7.83 14.10 -0.18
CA ASP A 140 7.62 15.51 -0.41
C ASP A 140 8.68 16.01 -1.41
N VAL A 141 8.24 16.58 -2.53
CA VAL A 141 9.14 16.96 -3.63
C VAL A 141 10.20 17.99 -3.19
N PRO A 142 9.86 19.06 -2.45
CA PRO A 142 10.86 19.98 -1.88
C PRO A 142 11.87 19.27 -0.97
N MET A 143 11.43 18.42 -0.06
CA MET A 143 12.34 17.69 0.84
C MET A 143 13.29 16.78 0.04
N LEU A 144 12.78 16.04 -0.94
CA LEU A 144 13.60 15.17 -1.78
C LEU A 144 14.64 15.98 -2.58
N ARG A 145 14.23 17.11 -3.18
CA ARG A 145 15.14 17.96 -3.99
C ARG A 145 16.20 18.66 -3.16
N CYS A 146 15.91 19.02 -1.92
CA CYS A 146 16.84 19.63 -0.97
C CYS A 146 17.58 18.58 -0.11
N GLY A 147 17.21 17.30 -0.18
CA GLY A 147 17.76 16.24 0.63
C GLY A 147 19.16 15.78 0.20
N SER A 148 19.70 14.84 1.00
CA SER A 148 21.07 14.32 0.84
C SER A 148 21.24 13.32 -0.29
N TYR A 149 20.15 12.86 -0.92
CA TYR A 149 20.22 11.87 -1.98
C TYR A 149 20.90 12.42 -3.24
N PRO A 150 21.76 11.62 -3.90
CA PRO A 150 22.34 12.00 -5.19
C PRO A 150 21.25 12.27 -6.25
N ARG A 151 21.51 13.17 -7.18
CA ARG A 151 20.56 13.58 -8.23
C ARG A 151 19.95 12.40 -8.99
N PHE A 152 20.77 11.44 -9.40
CA PHE A 152 20.27 10.27 -10.13
C PHE A 152 19.23 9.46 -9.34
N LEU A 153 19.40 9.37 -8.00
CA LEU A 153 18.42 8.69 -7.13
C LEU A 153 17.14 9.53 -6.94
N GLN A 154 17.30 10.86 -6.78
CA GLN A 154 16.14 11.75 -6.74
C GLN A 154 15.31 11.65 -8.03
N ASP A 155 15.97 11.65 -9.20
CA ASP A 155 15.29 11.56 -10.48
C ASP A 155 14.64 10.18 -10.71
N ARG A 156 15.27 9.10 -10.25
CA ARG A 156 14.64 7.77 -10.21
C ARG A 156 13.38 7.75 -9.35
N ILE A 157 13.44 8.33 -8.14
CA ILE A 157 12.29 8.37 -7.22
C ILE A 157 11.09 9.12 -7.83
N ILE A 158 11.34 10.23 -8.52
CA ILE A 158 10.31 11.08 -9.15
C ILE A 158 9.81 10.51 -10.49
N SER A 159 10.52 9.56 -11.07
CA SER A 159 10.17 9.04 -12.40
C SER A 159 8.80 8.36 -12.41
N SER A 160 8.26 8.17 -13.61
CA SER A 160 6.98 7.44 -13.79
C SER A 160 7.03 5.98 -13.32
N THR A 161 8.23 5.43 -13.12
CA THR A 161 8.45 4.09 -12.55
C THR A 161 9.08 4.14 -11.16
N GLY A 162 9.08 5.30 -10.52
CA GLY A 162 9.56 5.52 -9.16
C GLY A 162 8.44 5.38 -8.13
N HIS A 163 8.14 6.48 -7.44
CA HIS A 163 7.15 6.51 -6.36
C HIS A 163 6.26 7.76 -6.45
N LEU A 164 5.00 7.65 -6.03
CA LEU A 164 4.11 8.79 -5.89
C LEU A 164 4.61 9.79 -4.85
N SER A 165 4.70 11.04 -5.24
CA SER A 165 4.83 12.15 -4.27
C SER A 165 3.51 12.37 -3.52
N ASN A 166 3.58 13.12 -2.40
CA ASN A 166 2.39 13.57 -1.69
C ASN A 166 1.40 14.30 -2.61
N GLN A 167 1.93 15.12 -3.52
CA GLN A 167 1.14 15.88 -4.48
C GLN A 167 0.42 14.97 -5.48
N GLN A 168 1.11 14.00 -6.08
CA GLN A 168 0.51 13.06 -7.04
C GLN A 168 -0.56 12.19 -6.39
N ALA A 169 -0.32 11.71 -5.17
CA ALA A 169 -1.33 10.98 -4.39
C ALA A 169 -2.57 11.85 -4.11
N ALA A 170 -2.36 13.12 -3.75
CA ALA A 170 -3.43 14.09 -3.51
C ALA A 170 -4.22 14.41 -4.78
N GLU A 171 -3.57 14.55 -5.93
CA GLU A 171 -4.23 14.78 -7.23
C GLU A 171 -5.09 13.58 -7.67
N ALA A 172 -4.65 12.36 -7.38
CA ALA A 172 -5.38 11.14 -7.72
C ALA A 172 -6.57 10.86 -6.78
N LEU A 173 -6.46 11.26 -5.50
CA LEU A 173 -7.41 10.89 -4.46
C LEU A 173 -8.88 11.19 -4.79
N PRO A 174 -9.27 12.37 -5.32
CA PRO A 174 -10.68 12.66 -5.63
C PRO A 174 -11.33 11.70 -6.62
N ALA A 175 -10.55 11.16 -7.58
CA ALA A 175 -11.05 10.19 -8.56
C ALA A 175 -11.16 8.77 -7.99
N LEU A 176 -10.38 8.45 -6.99
CA LEU A 176 -10.36 7.13 -6.33
C LEU A 176 -11.37 7.02 -5.18
N MET A 177 -11.81 8.15 -4.64
CA MET A 177 -12.84 8.16 -3.60
C MET A 177 -14.24 8.01 -4.18
N GLY A 178 -15.11 7.32 -3.42
CA GLY A 178 -16.52 7.20 -3.73
C GLY A 178 -17.40 7.32 -2.48
N PRO A 179 -18.71 7.08 -2.62
CA PRO A 179 -19.66 7.14 -1.49
C PRO A 179 -19.30 6.23 -0.32
N HIS A 180 -18.76 5.04 -0.60
CA HIS A 180 -18.41 4.06 0.44
C HIS A 180 -17.04 4.28 1.08
N THR A 181 -16.20 5.17 0.55
CA THR A 181 -14.88 5.44 1.11
C THR A 181 -14.99 6.09 2.48
N GLN A 182 -14.45 5.43 3.51
CA GLN A 182 -14.46 5.87 4.91
C GLN A 182 -13.05 6.15 5.44
N HIS A 183 -12.03 5.48 4.90
CA HIS A 183 -10.66 5.65 5.35
C HIS A 183 -9.69 5.81 4.17
N VAL A 184 -8.81 6.80 4.29
CA VAL A 184 -7.68 6.99 3.38
C VAL A 184 -6.40 6.90 4.20
N ILE A 185 -5.52 5.97 3.83
CA ILE A 185 -4.28 5.69 4.53
C ILE A 185 -3.11 6.05 3.63
N ALA A 186 -2.41 7.14 3.95
CA ALA A 186 -1.12 7.44 3.35
C ALA A 186 -0.10 6.40 3.81
N MET A 187 0.53 5.71 2.87
CA MET A 187 1.47 4.63 3.17
C MET A 187 2.77 4.75 2.36
N HIS A 188 3.73 3.87 2.64
CA HIS A 188 5.04 3.83 2.00
C HIS A 188 5.80 5.18 2.09
N ILE A 189 5.72 5.81 3.25
CA ILE A 189 6.25 7.15 3.50
C ILE A 189 7.76 7.08 3.74
N SER A 190 8.54 7.81 2.93
CA SER A 190 10.00 7.90 3.08
C SER A 190 10.38 8.50 4.44
N GLN A 191 11.34 7.86 5.12
CA GLN A 191 11.87 8.38 6.39
C GLN A 191 12.77 9.61 6.19
N GLU A 192 13.44 9.72 5.03
CA GLU A 192 14.39 10.79 4.73
C GLU A 192 13.73 11.98 4.01
N ASN A 193 12.79 11.70 3.10
CA ASN A 193 12.29 12.70 2.16
C ASN A 193 10.80 13.00 2.35
N ASN A 194 10.24 12.66 3.52
CA ASN A 194 8.86 12.93 3.85
C ASN A 194 8.63 13.01 5.37
N ARG A 195 7.42 13.44 5.72
CA ARG A 195 6.86 13.35 7.09
C ARG A 195 5.41 12.91 6.99
N PRO A 196 4.93 12.03 7.88
CA PRO A 196 3.53 11.60 7.90
C PRO A 196 2.52 12.75 7.84
N SER A 197 2.81 13.86 8.54
CA SER A 197 1.96 15.05 8.53
C SER A 197 1.90 15.78 7.18
N LEU A 198 2.95 15.74 6.37
CA LEU A 198 2.94 16.33 5.03
C LEU A 198 2.07 15.52 4.08
N ALA A 199 2.16 14.19 4.13
CA ALA A 199 1.30 13.30 3.36
C ALA A 199 -0.18 13.49 3.73
N VAL A 200 -0.50 13.50 5.03
CA VAL A 200 -1.88 13.75 5.51
C VAL A 200 -2.41 15.11 5.07
N ARG A 201 -1.60 16.18 5.18
CA ARG A 201 -2.00 17.54 4.76
C ARG A 201 -2.30 17.60 3.27
N ALA A 202 -1.43 17.03 2.42
CA ALA A 202 -1.64 17.03 0.98
C ALA A 202 -2.94 16.32 0.58
N LEU A 203 -3.20 15.13 1.15
CA LEU A 203 -4.43 14.38 0.93
C LEU A 203 -5.65 15.13 1.47
N ALA A 204 -5.56 15.75 2.66
CA ALA A 204 -6.65 16.50 3.25
C ALA A 204 -7.04 17.73 2.41
N GLU A 205 -6.05 18.49 1.95
CA GLU A 205 -6.26 19.67 1.11
C GLU A 205 -6.97 19.32 -0.20
N SER A 206 -6.63 18.20 -0.84
CA SER A 206 -7.20 17.81 -2.14
C SER A 206 -8.69 17.50 -2.09
N ILE A 207 -9.22 17.14 -0.92
CA ILE A 207 -10.65 16.81 -0.75
C ILE A 207 -11.38 17.75 0.21
N GLY A 208 -10.72 18.82 0.67
CA GLY A 208 -11.33 19.78 1.61
C GLY A 208 -11.55 19.22 3.02
N ALA A 209 -10.76 18.25 3.47
CA ALA A 209 -10.82 17.72 4.83
C ALA A 209 -10.14 18.65 5.84
N ASN A 210 -10.64 18.64 7.07
CA ASN A 210 -10.07 19.41 8.17
C ASN A 210 -9.03 18.59 8.94
N LEU A 211 -7.92 19.22 9.30
CA LEU A 211 -6.92 18.57 10.18
C LEU A 211 -7.51 18.44 11.58
N ASP A 212 -7.38 17.25 12.18
CA ASP A 212 -7.92 16.96 13.51
C ASP A 212 -7.06 17.55 14.63
N ASN A 213 -5.80 17.91 14.33
CA ASN A 213 -4.85 18.49 15.29
C ASN A 213 -3.79 19.35 14.57
N GLU A 214 -3.13 20.21 15.33
CA GLU A 214 -2.08 21.13 14.82
C GLU A 214 -0.89 20.41 14.17
N LEU A 215 -0.57 19.19 14.63
CA LEU A 215 0.52 18.38 14.07
C LEU A 215 0.20 17.87 12.66
N GLY A 216 -1.10 17.81 12.30
CA GLY A 216 -1.55 17.24 11.02
C GLY A 216 -1.31 15.74 10.91
N SER A 217 -1.42 15.01 12.03
CA SER A 217 -1.24 13.55 12.06
C SER A 217 -2.45 12.77 11.56
N SER A 218 -3.61 13.43 11.51
CA SER A 218 -4.87 12.93 10.93
C SER A 218 -5.73 14.09 10.45
N ALA A 219 -6.69 13.77 9.58
CA ALA A 219 -7.69 14.70 9.10
C ALA A 219 -9.04 14.00 8.92
N THR A 220 -10.12 14.78 8.96
CA THR A 220 -11.48 14.29 8.79
C THR A 220 -12.24 15.16 7.80
N LEU A 221 -12.87 14.53 6.80
CA LEU A 221 -13.85 15.13 5.94
C LEU A 221 -15.25 14.73 6.43
N THR A 222 -16.11 15.68 6.73
CA THR A 222 -17.54 15.43 6.97
C THR A 222 -18.31 15.71 5.69
N ARG A 223 -18.99 14.71 5.16
CA ARG A 223 -19.82 14.81 3.96
C ARG A 223 -21.17 15.49 4.27
N GLN A 224 -21.88 15.92 3.23
CA GLN A 224 -23.19 16.56 3.39
C GLN A 224 -24.26 15.65 4.04
N ASN A 225 -24.13 14.33 3.87
CA ASN A 225 -25.01 13.33 4.51
C ASN A 225 -24.65 13.02 5.97
N GLY A 226 -23.60 13.66 6.51
CA GLY A 226 -23.10 13.46 7.87
C GLY A 226 -22.07 12.34 8.05
N GLU A 227 -21.81 11.55 7.01
CA GLU A 227 -20.74 10.52 7.04
C GLU A 227 -19.35 11.18 7.08
N THR A 228 -18.39 10.46 7.64
CA THR A 228 -17.02 10.95 7.77
C THR A 228 -16.03 10.09 6.97
N VAL A 229 -15.01 10.75 6.42
CA VAL A 229 -13.83 10.10 5.84
C VAL A 229 -12.62 10.47 6.69
N HIS A 230 -11.91 9.48 7.19
CA HIS A 230 -10.73 9.66 8.02
C HIS A 230 -9.45 9.47 7.21
N ILE A 231 -8.55 10.45 7.28
CA ILE A 231 -7.24 10.40 6.63
C ILE A 231 -6.19 10.20 7.70
N ARG A 232 -5.35 9.19 7.53
CA ARG A 232 -4.25 8.86 8.45
C ARG A 232 -3.01 8.48 7.66
N ALA A 233 -1.87 8.41 8.35
CA ALA A 233 -0.62 7.90 7.80
C ALA A 233 -0.21 6.61 8.50
N ALA A 234 0.15 5.59 7.74
CA ALA A 234 0.78 4.38 8.26
C ALA A 234 2.27 4.66 8.54
N GLY A 235 2.65 4.57 9.79
CA GLY A 235 4.04 4.78 10.22
C GLY A 235 4.89 3.52 10.15
N GLN A 236 6.22 3.69 10.10
CA GLN A 236 7.19 2.59 9.99
C GLN A 236 7.23 1.69 11.24
N ASN A 237 7.03 2.26 12.44
CA ASN A 237 7.41 1.62 13.69
C ASN A 237 6.23 1.07 14.49
N ARG A 238 5.01 1.44 14.16
CA ARG A 238 3.80 1.01 14.88
C ARG A 238 2.71 0.62 13.89
N PRO A 239 2.03 -0.51 14.13
CA PRO A 239 0.86 -0.86 13.34
C PRO A 239 -0.27 0.15 13.59
N ILE A 240 -1.12 0.32 12.61
CA ILE A 240 -2.41 0.99 12.74
C ILE A 240 -3.51 0.01 12.39
N SER A 241 -4.67 0.15 13.02
CA SER A 241 -5.89 -0.55 12.65
C SER A 241 -6.96 0.45 12.21
N VAL A 242 -7.78 0.02 11.27
CA VAL A 242 -8.97 0.73 10.78
C VAL A 242 -10.12 -0.26 10.71
N TRP A 243 -11.26 0.13 11.26
CA TRP A 243 -12.47 -0.71 11.38
C TRP A 243 -13.67 -0.02 10.75
#